data_c19fa40c3e39ca56ddfe639bb371ca40
#
_entry.id   c19fa40c3e39ca56ddfe639bb371ca40
#
_cell.length_a   1.000
_cell.length_b   1.000
_cell.length_c   1.000
_cell.angle_alpha   90.00
_cell.angle_beta   90.00
_cell.angle_gamma   90.00
#
_symmetry.space_group_name_H-M   'P 1'
#
loop_
_entity.id
_entity.type
_entity.pdbx_description
1 polymer ?
#
loop_
_entity_poly.entity_id
_entity_poly.type
_entity_poly.pdbx_seq_one_letter_code
_entity_poly.pdbx_strand_id
1 'polypeptide(L)'
;TRSVLPIAGGTPAALSTGLPGLDACLPGRGWPPGQLVEILCAGNETAALDLVTPALNTLLQRGRRIALVNPPSDAARLPWENGLPRPGGVVRMHPQSETSHWGVEQCLQAGACDAVLAWLPQADYRQLRSVQEATRGTHALCFAIRGREARDEPSPAAVRIDIFPFETGSC
;
A
#
# COMPACT_ATOMS: atom_id res chain seq x y z
N THR A 1 20.63 18.72 32.53
CA THR A 1 21.22 17.57 31.83
C THR A 1 20.13 16.90 31.03
N ARG A 2 20.05 17.19 29.72
CA ARG A 2 19.12 16.55 28.82
C ARG A 2 19.70 15.17 28.46
N SER A 3 19.10 14.11 28.95
CA SER A 3 19.36 12.75 28.48
C SER A 3 18.80 12.59 27.06
N VAL A 4 19.67 12.53 26.09
CA VAL A 4 19.33 12.09 24.74
C VAL A 4 19.24 10.57 24.79
N LEU A 5 18.02 10.03 24.72
CA LEU A 5 17.82 8.61 24.54
C LEU A 5 18.31 8.22 23.13
N PRO A 6 19.06 7.13 22.98
CA PRO A 6 19.48 6.66 21.67
C PRO A 6 18.25 6.29 20.84
N ILE A 7 18.15 6.84 19.65
CA ILE A 7 17.19 6.41 18.64
C ILE A 7 17.62 4.99 18.25
N ALA A 8 16.91 4.01 18.75
CA ALA A 8 17.07 2.64 18.30
C ALA A 8 16.67 2.58 16.83
N GLY A 9 17.66 2.50 15.93
CA GLY A 9 17.49 2.29 14.50
C GLY A 9 17.06 0.84 14.22
N GLY A 10 15.94 0.41 14.81
CA GLY A 10 15.32 -0.85 14.46
C GLY A 10 14.41 -0.67 13.25
N THR A 11 14.45 -1.61 12.31
CA THR A 11 13.45 -1.70 11.25
C THR A 11 12.05 -1.69 11.89
N PRO A 12 11.13 -0.82 11.43
CA PRO A 12 9.80 -0.78 12.02
C PRO A 12 9.13 -2.14 11.92
N ALA A 13 8.40 -2.52 12.98
CA ALA A 13 7.72 -3.80 13.03
C ALA A 13 6.66 -3.88 11.92
N ALA A 14 6.57 -5.03 11.26
CA ALA A 14 5.55 -5.31 10.25
C ALA A 14 4.14 -5.17 10.86
N LEU A 15 3.21 -4.66 10.07
CA LEU A 15 1.80 -4.59 10.45
C LEU A 15 1.08 -5.84 9.96
N SER A 16 0.38 -6.55 10.85
CA SER A 16 -0.41 -7.72 10.46
C SER A 16 -1.34 -7.39 9.30
N THR A 17 -1.42 -8.28 8.33
CA THR A 17 -2.35 -8.16 7.21
C THR A 17 -3.80 -8.37 7.64
N GLY A 18 -4.03 -8.94 8.82
CA GLY A 18 -5.33 -9.42 9.26
C GLY A 18 -5.70 -10.81 8.70
N LEU A 19 -4.81 -11.39 7.91
CA LEU A 19 -4.95 -12.72 7.28
C LEU A 19 -3.79 -13.61 7.74
N PRO A 20 -4.02 -14.53 8.71
CA PRO A 20 -2.93 -15.32 9.32
C PRO A 20 -2.12 -16.13 8.30
N GLY A 21 -2.77 -16.65 7.26
CA GLY A 21 -2.09 -17.39 6.19
C GLY A 21 -1.13 -16.51 5.39
N LEU A 22 -1.50 -15.27 5.12
CA LEU A 22 -0.64 -14.32 4.42
C LEU A 22 0.49 -13.83 5.33
N ASP A 23 0.19 -13.52 6.58
CA ASP A 23 1.20 -13.15 7.57
C ASP A 23 2.30 -14.22 7.70
N ALA A 24 1.93 -15.49 7.66
CA ALA A 24 2.90 -16.59 7.70
C ALA A 24 3.83 -16.64 6.49
N CYS A 25 3.39 -16.14 5.34
CA CYS A 25 4.16 -16.13 4.09
C CYS A 25 5.03 -14.88 3.91
N LEU A 26 4.68 -13.78 4.59
CA LEU A 26 5.39 -12.51 4.44
C LEU A 26 6.64 -12.43 5.32
N PRO A 27 7.72 -11.81 4.82
CA PRO A 27 8.87 -11.46 5.64
C PRO A 27 8.42 -10.57 6.81
N GLY A 28 8.84 -10.89 8.03
CA GLY A 28 8.42 -10.13 9.21
C GLY A 28 6.97 -10.37 9.65
N ARG A 29 6.25 -11.30 9.00
CA ARG A 29 4.89 -11.74 9.35
C ARG A 29 3.84 -10.62 9.30
N GLY A 30 3.90 -9.82 8.26
CA GLY A 30 2.97 -8.72 8.01
C GLY A 30 3.46 -7.79 6.90
N TRP A 31 2.70 -6.73 6.67
CA TRP A 31 3.08 -5.69 5.71
C TRP A 31 4.34 -4.95 6.17
N PRO A 32 5.37 -4.84 5.31
CA PRO A 32 6.63 -4.22 5.68
C PRO A 32 6.55 -2.68 5.58
N PRO A 33 6.63 -1.92 6.70
CA PRO A 33 6.71 -0.47 6.63
C PRO A 33 8.02 -0.01 5.99
N GLY A 34 8.00 1.12 5.29
CA GLY A 34 9.18 1.69 4.62
C GLY A 34 9.63 0.92 3.39
N GLN A 35 8.77 0.07 2.83
CA GLN A 35 9.06 -0.72 1.65
C GLN A 35 7.86 -0.71 0.70
N LEU A 36 8.13 -0.85 -0.61
CA LEU A 36 7.10 -0.97 -1.62
C LEU A 36 6.57 -2.40 -1.68
N VAL A 37 5.26 -2.53 -1.62
CA VAL A 37 4.51 -3.76 -1.90
C VAL A 37 3.78 -3.58 -3.22
N GLU A 38 3.99 -4.48 -4.18
CA GLU A 38 3.30 -4.48 -5.46
C GLU A 38 2.21 -5.55 -5.46
N ILE A 39 0.99 -5.16 -5.82
CA ILE A 39 -0.16 -6.06 -5.91
C ILE A 39 -0.64 -6.09 -7.36
N LEU A 40 -0.59 -7.26 -7.98
CA LEU A 40 -1.03 -7.49 -9.35
C LEU A 40 -2.43 -8.11 -9.35
N CYS A 41 -3.35 -7.51 -10.10
CA CYS A 41 -4.74 -7.95 -10.18
C CYS A 41 -5.17 -8.16 -11.63
N ALA A 42 -5.90 -9.24 -11.89
CA ALA A 42 -6.51 -9.48 -13.20
C ALA A 42 -7.89 -8.79 -13.25
N GLY A 43 -7.93 -7.52 -13.66
CA GLY A 43 -9.18 -6.80 -13.94
C GLY A 43 -10.14 -6.61 -12.76
N ASN A 44 -9.75 -7.00 -11.56
CA ASN A 44 -10.55 -6.84 -10.34
C ASN A 44 -9.74 -6.12 -9.26
N GLU A 45 -9.76 -4.80 -9.32
CA GLU A 45 -9.06 -3.95 -8.35
C GLU A 45 -9.66 -4.05 -6.94
N THR A 46 -10.91 -4.52 -6.82
CA THR A 46 -11.56 -4.77 -5.54
C THR A 46 -10.83 -5.84 -4.72
N ALA A 47 -10.28 -6.86 -5.38
CA ALA A 47 -9.53 -7.91 -4.70
C ALA A 47 -8.26 -7.37 -4.00
N ALA A 48 -7.59 -6.37 -4.59
CA ALA A 48 -6.46 -5.71 -3.94
C ALA A 48 -6.91 -4.91 -2.71
N LEU A 49 -8.07 -4.23 -2.82
CA LEU A 49 -8.64 -3.50 -1.69
C LEU A 49 -9.02 -4.45 -0.55
N ASP A 50 -9.66 -5.57 -0.85
CA ASP A 50 -10.04 -6.57 0.15
C ASP A 50 -8.81 -7.09 0.90
N LEU A 51 -7.69 -7.28 0.19
CA LEU A 51 -6.44 -7.76 0.75
C LEU A 51 -5.83 -6.78 1.77
N VAL A 52 -5.88 -5.48 1.49
CA VAL A 52 -5.23 -4.45 2.33
C VAL A 52 -6.17 -3.83 3.35
N THR A 53 -7.47 -3.97 3.18
CA THR A 53 -8.51 -3.35 4.03
C THR A 53 -8.34 -3.64 5.52
N PRO A 54 -8.06 -4.87 5.99
CA PRO A 54 -7.91 -5.11 7.43
C PRO A 54 -6.79 -4.28 8.06
N ALA A 55 -5.63 -4.18 7.38
CA ALA A 55 -4.50 -3.38 7.85
C ALA A 55 -4.82 -1.88 7.82
N LEU A 56 -5.44 -1.40 6.74
CA LEU A 56 -5.85 0.01 6.62
C LEU A 56 -6.89 0.40 7.67
N ASN A 57 -7.84 -0.48 7.97
CA ASN A 57 -8.79 -0.28 9.06
C ASN A 57 -8.09 -0.14 10.42
N THR A 58 -7.10 -0.98 10.68
CA THR A 58 -6.30 -0.90 11.91
C THR A 58 -5.60 0.46 12.03
N LEU A 59 -5.01 0.96 10.95
CA LEU A 59 -4.38 2.28 10.92
C LEU A 59 -5.39 3.40 11.18
N LEU A 60 -6.53 3.38 10.49
CA LEU A 60 -7.58 4.39 10.68
C LEU A 60 -8.13 4.42 12.11
N GLN A 61 -8.34 3.25 12.74
CA GLN A 61 -8.75 3.16 14.13
C GLN A 61 -7.72 3.75 15.11
N ARG A 62 -6.44 3.71 14.74
CA ARG A 62 -5.35 4.34 15.49
C ARG A 62 -5.19 5.84 15.18
N GLY A 63 -6.11 6.45 14.45
CA GLY A 63 -6.03 7.86 14.07
C GLY A 63 -5.00 8.17 12.99
N ARG A 64 -4.55 7.15 12.26
CA ARG A 64 -3.55 7.28 11.19
C ARG A 64 -4.19 7.73 9.88
N ARG A 65 -3.38 8.32 9.00
CA ARG A 65 -3.82 8.85 7.71
C ARG A 65 -3.44 7.93 6.56
N ILE A 66 -4.36 7.80 5.61
CA ILE A 66 -4.18 7.01 4.39
C ILE A 66 -4.33 7.92 3.18
N ALA A 67 -3.41 7.80 2.23
CA ALA A 67 -3.53 8.43 0.92
C ALA A 67 -3.92 7.40 -0.13
N LEU A 68 -4.87 7.77 -0.99
CA LEU A 68 -5.25 7.04 -2.19
C LEU A 68 -4.83 7.85 -3.39
N VAL A 69 -4.01 7.27 -4.25
CA VAL A 69 -3.50 7.92 -5.46
C VAL A 69 -4.12 7.23 -6.68
N ASN A 70 -4.89 7.99 -7.45
CA ASN A 70 -5.66 7.50 -8.60
C ASN A 70 -6.56 6.30 -8.30
N PRO A 71 -7.35 6.33 -7.22
CA PRO A 71 -8.33 5.29 -7.01
C PRO A 71 -9.33 5.26 -8.17
N PRO A 72 -9.74 4.05 -8.64
CA PRO A 72 -10.74 3.95 -9.69
C PRO A 72 -12.08 4.57 -9.24
N SER A 73 -12.87 5.03 -10.19
CA SER A 73 -14.11 5.77 -9.91
C SER A 73 -15.17 4.93 -9.19
N ASP A 74 -15.16 3.63 -9.39
CA ASP A 74 -16.02 2.66 -8.71
C ASP A 74 -15.51 2.27 -7.31
N ALA A 75 -14.25 2.56 -6.99
CA ALA A 75 -13.72 2.53 -5.62
C ALA A 75 -14.33 3.62 -4.71
N ALA A 76 -15.36 4.33 -5.18
CA ALA A 76 -16.10 5.32 -4.37
C ALA A 76 -16.73 4.74 -3.10
N ARG A 77 -16.89 3.42 -3.04
CA ARG A 77 -17.40 2.70 -1.86
C ARG A 77 -16.32 1.83 -1.24
N LEU A 78 -15.26 2.47 -0.81
CA LEU A 78 -14.25 1.75 -0.04
C LEU A 78 -14.89 1.18 1.23
N PRO A 79 -14.54 -0.05 1.63
CA PRO A 79 -15.20 -0.73 2.76
C PRO A 79 -15.20 0.08 4.06
N TRP A 80 -14.27 1.03 4.20
CA TRP A 80 -14.16 1.90 5.38
C TRP A 80 -14.92 3.22 5.28
N GLU A 81 -15.58 3.55 4.16
CA GLU A 81 -16.35 4.79 4.01
C GLU A 81 -17.77 4.70 4.57
N ASN A 82 -18.29 3.51 4.75
CA ASN A 82 -19.66 3.25 5.23
C ASN A 82 -19.78 3.17 6.75
N GLY A 83 -18.84 3.69 7.51
CA GLY A 83 -18.84 3.59 8.96
C GLY A 83 -18.45 4.88 9.68
N LEU A 84 -18.72 4.92 10.97
CA LEU A 84 -18.52 5.98 11.95
C LEU A 84 -17.37 6.97 11.65
N PRO A 85 -17.48 8.24 12.07
CA PRO A 85 -16.40 9.20 11.94
C PRO A 85 -15.12 8.63 12.56
N ARG A 86 -14.09 8.48 11.73
CA ARG A 86 -12.81 7.89 12.13
C ARG A 86 -11.85 9.03 12.48
N PRO A 87 -11.10 8.93 13.58
CA PRO A 87 -10.14 9.95 13.97
C PRO A 87 -9.00 10.12 12.97
N GLY A 88 -8.71 9.08 12.17
CA GLY A 88 -7.82 9.16 11.03
C GLY A 88 -8.50 9.78 9.81
N GLY A 89 -7.76 9.97 8.74
CA GLY A 89 -8.28 10.55 7.51
C GLY A 89 -7.88 9.77 6.27
N VAL A 90 -8.74 9.78 5.26
CA VAL A 90 -8.41 9.29 3.93
C VAL A 90 -8.33 10.48 2.99
N VAL A 91 -7.19 10.67 2.35
CA VAL A 91 -6.96 11.70 1.34
C VAL A 91 -6.96 11.04 -0.03
N ARG A 92 -7.72 11.58 -0.97
CA ARG A 92 -7.75 11.11 -2.35
C ARG A 92 -7.03 12.11 -3.24
N MET A 93 -6.19 11.61 -4.12
CA MET A 93 -5.46 12.40 -5.09
C MET A 93 -5.59 11.77 -6.48
N HIS A 94 -5.76 12.64 -7.48
CA HIS A 94 -5.89 12.24 -8.88
C HIS A 94 -4.86 13.00 -9.72
N PRO A 95 -3.55 12.77 -9.52
CA PRO A 95 -2.55 13.33 -10.41
C PRO A 95 -2.72 12.77 -11.83
N GLN A 96 -2.19 13.47 -12.83
CA GLN A 96 -2.17 12.96 -14.19
C GLN A 96 -1.39 11.62 -14.23
N SER A 97 -1.78 10.72 -15.12
CA SER A 97 -1.24 9.35 -15.18
C SER A 97 0.29 9.30 -15.23
N GLU A 98 0.89 10.21 -15.99
CA GLU A 98 2.36 10.28 -16.15
C GLU A 98 3.09 10.70 -14.87
N THR A 99 2.40 11.39 -13.96
CA THR A 99 2.97 11.92 -12.71
C THR A 99 2.44 11.23 -11.46
N SER A 100 1.72 10.14 -11.62
CA SER A 100 1.09 9.42 -10.49
C SER A 100 2.12 8.94 -9.46
N HIS A 101 3.26 8.43 -9.91
CA HIS A 101 4.37 8.02 -9.03
C HIS A 101 4.92 9.19 -8.22
N TRP A 102 5.03 10.38 -8.83
CA TRP A 102 5.46 11.60 -8.13
C TRP A 102 4.50 11.99 -7.01
N GLY A 103 3.19 11.85 -7.22
CA GLY A 103 2.19 12.05 -6.17
C GLY A 103 2.41 11.14 -4.96
N VAL A 104 2.77 9.88 -5.20
CA VAL A 104 3.14 8.91 -4.14
C VAL A 104 4.39 9.39 -3.40
N GLU A 105 5.43 9.76 -4.13
CA GLU A 105 6.69 10.25 -3.56
C GLU A 105 6.46 11.47 -2.66
N GLN A 106 5.64 12.43 -3.10
CA GLN A 106 5.32 13.62 -2.33
C GLN A 106 4.60 13.27 -1.01
N CYS A 107 3.67 12.32 -1.03
CA CYS A 107 2.99 11.85 0.19
C CYS A 107 3.96 11.23 1.19
N LEU A 108 4.89 10.41 0.70
CA LEU A 108 5.87 9.72 1.52
C LEU A 108 6.90 10.71 2.10
N GLN A 109 7.43 11.61 1.27
CA GLN A 109 8.42 12.61 1.68
C GLN A 109 7.86 13.64 2.67
N ALA A 110 6.60 14.02 2.51
CA ALA A 110 5.94 14.94 3.44
C ALA A 110 5.67 14.31 4.82
N GLY A 111 5.79 12.98 4.97
CA GLY A 111 5.46 12.27 6.20
C GLY A 111 4.00 12.46 6.63
N ALA A 112 3.14 12.83 5.68
CA ALA A 112 1.76 13.21 5.94
C ALA A 112 0.81 12.01 6.07
N CYS A 113 1.25 10.82 5.61
CA CYS A 113 0.44 9.60 5.55
C CYS A 113 1.19 8.41 6.13
N ASP A 114 0.45 7.55 6.81
CA ASP A 114 0.96 6.30 7.38
C ASP A 114 0.78 5.10 6.43
N ALA A 115 -0.07 5.26 5.43
CA ALA A 115 -0.19 4.34 4.32
C ALA A 115 -0.51 5.09 3.02
N VAL A 116 0.04 4.61 1.92
CA VAL A 116 -0.25 5.08 0.56
C VAL A 116 -0.67 3.88 -0.27
N LEU A 117 -1.83 3.98 -0.88
CA LEU A 117 -2.36 3.01 -1.82
C LEU A 117 -2.46 3.68 -3.19
N ALA A 118 -1.71 3.22 -4.16
CA ALA A 118 -1.59 3.87 -5.46
C ALA A 118 -1.91 2.92 -6.61
N TRP A 119 -2.80 3.34 -7.49
CA TRP A 119 -3.08 2.66 -8.75
C TRP A 119 -2.12 3.18 -9.80
N LEU A 120 -1.17 2.35 -10.18
CA LEU A 120 -0.06 2.68 -11.07
C LEU A 120 0.02 1.71 -12.26
N PRO A 121 -1.05 1.57 -13.07
CA PRO A 121 -1.13 0.52 -14.09
C PRO A 121 -0.02 0.63 -15.14
N GLN A 122 0.46 1.83 -15.43
CA GLN A 122 1.45 2.08 -16.48
C GLN A 122 2.84 2.43 -15.94
N ALA A 123 3.06 2.31 -14.63
CA ALA A 123 4.36 2.65 -14.06
C ALA A 123 5.45 1.70 -14.57
N ASP A 124 6.55 2.27 -15.04
CA ASP A 124 7.73 1.52 -15.43
C ASP A 124 8.63 1.20 -14.21
N TYR A 125 9.68 0.43 -14.45
CA TYR A 125 10.65 0.05 -13.41
C TYR A 125 11.29 1.27 -12.72
N ARG A 126 11.63 2.32 -13.47
CA ARG A 126 12.28 3.52 -12.93
C ARG A 126 11.34 4.27 -11.99
N GLN A 127 10.08 4.41 -12.39
CA GLN A 127 9.04 5.05 -11.59
C GLN A 127 8.77 4.26 -10.30
N LEU A 128 8.65 2.94 -10.38
CA LEU A 128 8.50 2.09 -9.20
C LEU A 128 9.74 2.13 -8.29
N ARG A 129 10.94 2.21 -8.86
CA ARG A 129 12.16 2.37 -8.10
C ARG A 129 12.22 3.70 -7.37
N SER A 130 11.79 4.78 -8.00
CA SER A 130 11.70 6.10 -7.37
C SER A 130 10.74 6.06 -6.16
N VAL A 131 9.58 5.41 -6.31
CA VAL A 131 8.65 5.18 -5.21
C VAL A 131 9.29 4.33 -4.10
N GLN A 132 9.98 3.23 -4.44
CA GLN A 132 10.69 2.39 -3.46
C GLN A 132 11.75 3.20 -2.71
N GLU A 133 12.51 4.05 -3.37
CA GLU A 133 13.50 4.92 -2.72
C GLU A 133 12.81 5.92 -1.77
N ALA A 134 11.66 6.47 -2.16
CA ALA A 134 10.90 7.41 -1.32
C ALA A 134 10.29 6.75 -0.06
N THR A 135 10.09 5.43 -0.05
CA THR A 135 9.64 4.71 1.14
C THR A 135 10.72 4.57 2.20
N ARG A 136 11.99 4.57 1.79
CA ARG A 136 13.11 4.34 2.69
C ARG A 136 13.18 5.38 3.79
N GLY A 137 13.39 4.93 5.03
CA GLY A 137 13.43 5.79 6.20
C GLY A 137 12.08 6.28 6.68
N THR A 138 10.99 5.90 6.00
CA THR A 138 9.63 6.15 6.47
C THR A 138 9.09 4.97 7.27
N HIS A 139 7.98 5.18 8.00
CA HIS A 139 7.21 4.11 8.64
C HIS A 139 5.91 3.80 7.88
N ALA A 140 5.73 4.42 6.71
CA ALA A 140 4.52 4.27 5.93
C ALA A 140 4.47 2.91 5.23
N LEU A 141 3.27 2.35 5.12
CA LEU A 141 2.98 1.27 4.20
C LEU A 141 2.80 1.86 2.80
N CYS A 142 3.37 1.24 1.79
CA CYS A 142 3.21 1.69 0.41
C CYS A 142 2.81 0.52 -0.50
N PHE A 143 1.65 0.65 -1.12
CA PHE A 143 1.09 -0.35 -2.01
C PHE A 143 0.95 0.23 -3.42
N ALA A 144 1.52 -0.44 -4.42
CA ALA A 144 1.28 -0.17 -5.83
C ALA A 144 0.37 -1.25 -6.41
N ILE A 145 -0.81 -0.84 -6.88
CA ILE A 145 -1.76 -1.73 -7.55
C ILE A 145 -1.56 -1.59 -9.05
N ARG A 146 -1.35 -2.73 -9.71
CA ARG A 146 -1.09 -2.80 -11.15
C ARG A 146 -1.89 -3.94 -11.77
N GLY A 147 -2.05 -3.88 -13.08
CA GLY A 147 -2.61 -4.99 -13.85
C GLY A 147 -1.67 -6.21 -13.85
N ARG A 148 -2.26 -7.38 -14.02
CA ARG A 148 -1.51 -8.65 -14.05
C ARG A 148 -0.59 -8.80 -15.25
N GLU A 149 -0.79 -8.02 -16.30
CA GLU A 149 0.11 -7.91 -17.45
C GLU A 149 1.53 -7.51 -17.06
N ALA A 150 1.70 -6.80 -15.94
CA ALA A 150 3.00 -6.44 -15.39
C ALA A 150 3.75 -7.60 -14.69
N ARG A 151 3.17 -8.80 -14.64
CA ARG A 151 3.73 -9.95 -13.92
C ARG A 151 5.14 -10.30 -14.35
N ASP A 152 5.39 -10.26 -15.65
CA ASP A 152 6.69 -10.64 -16.24
C ASP A 152 7.67 -9.46 -16.31
N GLU A 153 7.24 -8.27 -15.91
CA GLU A 153 8.11 -7.10 -15.81
C GLU A 153 8.95 -7.15 -14.53
N PRO A 154 10.20 -6.64 -14.58
CA PRO A 154 11.01 -6.50 -13.39
C PRO A 154 10.38 -5.50 -12.42
N SER A 155 10.50 -5.74 -11.12
CA SER A 155 10.00 -4.84 -10.08
C SER A 155 11.01 -4.65 -8.96
N PRO A 156 11.15 -3.43 -8.43
CA PRO A 156 11.99 -3.14 -7.27
C PRO A 156 11.26 -3.41 -5.94
N ALA A 157 9.99 -3.80 -5.97
CA ALA A 157 9.19 -4.03 -4.78
C ALA A 157 9.79 -5.12 -3.88
N ALA A 158 9.75 -4.89 -2.57
CA ALA A 158 10.22 -5.86 -1.59
C ALA A 158 9.30 -7.09 -1.50
N VAL A 159 8.02 -6.89 -1.75
CA VAL A 159 6.99 -7.93 -1.81
C VAL A 159 6.17 -7.73 -3.07
N ARG A 160 5.91 -8.81 -3.77
CA ARG A 160 5.03 -8.83 -4.94
C ARG A 160 3.99 -9.92 -4.78
N ILE A 161 2.72 -9.55 -4.89
CA ILE A 161 1.59 -10.45 -4.75
C ILE A 161 0.80 -10.45 -6.05
N ASP A 162 0.58 -11.64 -6.60
CA ASP A 162 -0.26 -11.85 -7.78
C ASP A 162 -1.60 -12.45 -7.33
N ILE A 163 -2.69 -11.70 -7.55
CA ILE A 163 -4.04 -12.11 -7.22
C ILE A 163 -4.74 -12.58 -8.49
N PHE A 164 -5.18 -13.82 -8.47
CA PHE A 164 -5.98 -14.38 -9.56
C PHE A 164 -7.30 -14.93 -9.02
N PRO A 165 -8.37 -14.84 -9.83
CA PRO A 165 -9.64 -15.42 -9.44
C PRO A 165 -9.47 -16.94 -9.23
N PHE A 166 -10.06 -17.45 -8.16
CA PHE A 166 -10.16 -18.88 -7.96
C PHE A 166 -11.15 -19.41 -9.01
N GLU A 167 -10.66 -20.16 -9.97
CA GLU A 167 -11.54 -20.93 -10.85
C GLU A 167 -12.15 -22.05 -10.01
N THR A 168 -13.39 -21.87 -9.57
CA THR A 168 -14.19 -22.97 -9.09
C THR A 168 -14.43 -23.88 -10.28
N GLY A 169 -13.61 -24.93 -10.40
CA GLY A 169 -13.82 -25.96 -11.39
C GLY A 169 -15.24 -26.50 -11.22
N SER A 170 -16.03 -26.34 -12.28
CA SER A 170 -17.30 -27.05 -12.39
C SER A 170 -17.01 -28.54 -12.33
N CYS A 171 -17.46 -29.19 -11.25
CA CYS A 171 -17.66 -30.66 -11.27
C CYS A 171 -18.80 -31.00 -12.18
#